data_413024dce16d7863eed9e3e8c1f3e289
#
_entry.id   413024dce16d7863eed9e3e8c1f3e289
#
_cell.length_a   1.000
_cell.length_b   1.000
_cell.length_c   1.000
_cell.angle_alpha   90.00
_cell.angle_beta   90.00
_cell.angle_gamma   90.00
#
_symmetry.space_group_name_H-M   'P 1'
#
loop_
_entity.id
_entity.type
_entity.pdbx_description
1 polymer ?
#
loop_
_entity_poly.entity_id
_entity_poly.type
_entity_poly.pdbx_seq_one_letter_code
_entity_poly.pdbx_strand_id
1 'polypeptide(L)'
;MCAVCGESFFDPEVADRLHRSAVVKLKRARGLLPGSEIKALRESLGLSQAAFERLIGAGPKTVVRWENDSVFQNKTADTLLRVLRDYPVVAADLVAKTLG
;
A
#
# COMPACT_ATOMS: atom_id res chain seq x y z
N MET A 1 6.10 29.67 26.01
CA MET A 1 6.33 28.85 25.30
C MET A 1 5.57 27.69 25.51
N CYS A 2 5.21 27.27 24.70
CA CYS A 2 4.41 26.29 24.75
C CYS A 2 5.04 25.01 24.52
N ALA A 3 5.95 24.67 25.35
CA ALA A 3 6.57 23.38 25.31
C ALA A 3 5.55 22.29 25.45
N VAL A 4 4.55 22.55 26.27
CA VAL A 4 3.47 21.59 26.44
C VAL A 4 2.68 21.39 25.16
N CYS A 5 2.38 22.46 24.48
CA CYS A 5 1.70 22.36 23.21
C CYS A 5 2.54 21.64 22.18
N GLY A 6 3.83 21.91 22.16
CA GLY A 6 4.75 21.22 21.31
C GLY A 6 4.76 19.73 21.57
N GLU A 7 4.74 19.34 22.82
CA GLU A 7 4.71 17.94 23.19
C GLU A 7 3.46 17.24 22.68
N SER A 8 2.31 17.88 22.78
CA SER A 8 1.07 17.33 22.24
C SER A 8 1.13 17.09 20.76
N PHE A 9 1.71 18.02 20.03
CA PHE A 9 1.84 17.86 18.58
C PHE A 9 2.79 16.77 18.18
N PHE A 10 3.77 16.48 19.03
CA PHE A 10 4.79 15.51 18.70
C PHE A 10 4.54 14.14 19.32
N ASP A 11 3.33 13.87 19.77
CA ASP A 11 2.96 12.52 20.17
C ASP A 11 3.05 11.62 18.94
N PRO A 12 3.91 10.59 18.95
CA PRO A 12 4.10 9.74 17.76
C PRO A 12 2.84 9.04 17.29
N GLU A 13 1.99 8.61 18.21
CA GLU A 13 0.74 7.95 17.82
C GLU A 13 -0.22 8.89 17.12
N VAL A 14 -0.37 10.09 17.64
CA VAL A 14 -1.25 11.09 17.05
C VAL A 14 -0.73 11.50 15.69
N ALA A 15 0.57 11.76 15.58
CA ALA A 15 1.20 12.15 14.33
C ALA A 15 1.04 11.06 13.27
N ASP A 16 1.21 9.81 13.66
CA ASP A 16 1.09 8.67 12.75
C ASP A 16 -0.35 8.53 12.25
N ARG A 17 -1.34 8.66 13.13
CA ARG A 17 -2.75 8.59 12.72
C ARG A 17 -3.14 9.71 11.77
N LEU A 18 -2.66 10.92 12.05
CA LEU A 18 -2.93 12.06 11.18
C LEU A 18 -2.30 11.87 9.81
N HIS A 19 -1.08 11.34 9.79
CA HIS A 19 -0.39 11.04 8.53
C HIS A 19 -1.16 10.03 7.70
N ARG A 20 -1.57 8.91 8.31
CA ARG A 20 -2.33 7.86 7.61
C ARG A 20 -3.67 8.38 7.11
N SER A 21 -4.35 9.19 7.92
CA SER A 21 -5.61 9.80 7.50
C SER A 21 -5.42 10.69 6.27
N ALA A 22 -4.34 11.46 6.23
CA ALA A 22 -4.02 12.29 5.09
C ALA A 22 -3.72 11.44 3.84
N VAL A 23 -2.99 10.35 4.00
CA VAL A 23 -2.68 9.45 2.89
C VAL A 23 -3.95 8.81 2.35
N VAL A 24 -4.86 8.35 3.20
CA VAL A 24 -6.14 7.79 2.78
C VAL A 24 -6.95 8.79 1.97
N LYS A 25 -6.99 10.05 2.43
CA LYS A 25 -7.70 11.10 1.69
C LYS A 25 -7.07 11.37 0.34
N LEU A 26 -5.74 11.38 0.27
CA LEU A 26 -5.04 11.57 -0.99
C LEU A 26 -5.30 10.41 -1.95
N LYS A 27 -5.32 9.19 -1.46
CA LYS A 27 -5.64 8.02 -2.28
C LYS A 27 -7.04 8.16 -2.88
N ARG A 28 -8.03 8.57 -2.08
CA ARG A 28 -9.39 8.78 -2.59
C ARG A 28 -9.42 9.88 -3.64
N ALA A 29 -8.78 10.99 -3.37
CA ALA A 29 -8.78 12.12 -4.28
C ALA A 29 -8.13 11.78 -5.62
N ARG A 30 -7.14 10.90 -5.62
CA ARG A 30 -6.42 10.49 -6.83
C ARG A 30 -6.96 9.21 -7.45
N GLY A 31 -7.99 8.61 -6.85
CA GLY A 31 -8.57 7.36 -7.34
C GLY A 31 -7.64 6.16 -7.20
N LEU A 32 -6.80 6.16 -6.19
CA LEU A 32 -5.89 5.05 -5.92
C LEU A 32 -6.54 4.03 -4.98
N LEU A 33 -6.10 2.77 -5.07
CA LEU A 33 -6.61 1.73 -4.20
C LEU A 33 -6.22 1.96 -2.74
N PRO A 34 -7.15 1.77 -1.80
CA PRO A 34 -6.82 1.81 -0.38
C PRO A 34 -5.97 0.61 0.02
N GLY A 35 -5.21 0.76 1.11
CA GLY A 35 -4.33 -0.29 1.58
C GLY A 35 -5.02 -1.61 1.85
N SER A 36 -6.27 -1.57 2.34
CA SER A 36 -7.05 -2.78 2.59
C SER A 36 -7.30 -3.59 1.33
N GLU A 37 -7.54 -2.94 0.20
CA GLU A 37 -7.74 -3.65 -1.06
C GLU A 37 -6.42 -4.20 -1.62
N ILE A 38 -5.32 -3.50 -1.42
CA ILE A 38 -4.00 -3.99 -1.81
C ILE A 38 -3.68 -5.26 -1.02
N LYS A 39 -3.94 -5.24 0.27
CA LYS A 39 -3.73 -6.40 1.13
C LYS A 39 -4.63 -7.57 0.73
N ALA A 40 -5.90 -7.31 0.46
CA ALA A 40 -6.84 -8.34 0.02
C ALA A 40 -6.38 -8.99 -1.29
N LEU A 41 -5.90 -8.20 -2.24
CA LEU A 41 -5.36 -8.72 -3.48
C LEU A 41 -4.17 -9.64 -3.23
N ARG A 42 -3.21 -9.19 -2.42
CA ARG A 42 -2.04 -9.97 -2.10
C ARG A 42 -2.42 -11.30 -1.43
N GLU A 43 -3.32 -11.24 -0.47
CA GLU A 43 -3.78 -12.44 0.24
C GLU A 43 -4.53 -13.40 -0.68
N SER A 44 -5.29 -12.86 -1.63
CA SER A 44 -5.99 -13.70 -2.60
C SER A 44 -5.03 -14.47 -3.51
N LEU A 45 -3.83 -13.96 -3.70
CA LEU A 45 -2.79 -14.64 -4.47
C LEU A 45 -1.94 -15.58 -3.60
N GLY A 46 -2.17 -15.59 -2.29
CA GLY A 46 -1.43 -16.44 -1.37
C GLY A 46 0.01 -16.01 -1.15
N LEU A 47 0.31 -14.72 -1.33
CA LEU A 47 1.68 -14.22 -1.29
C LEU A 47 1.99 -13.46 -0.02
N SER A 48 3.24 -13.57 0.44
CA SER A 48 3.77 -12.71 1.49
C SER A 48 4.00 -11.31 0.91
N GLN A 49 4.21 -10.34 1.77
CA GLN A 49 4.54 -8.98 1.32
C GLN A 49 5.82 -8.97 0.48
N ALA A 50 6.85 -9.70 0.92
CA ALA A 50 8.10 -9.77 0.18
C ALA A 50 7.93 -10.44 -1.20
N ALA A 51 7.17 -11.52 -1.27
CA ALA A 51 6.89 -12.19 -2.53
C ALA A 51 6.11 -11.28 -3.48
N PHE A 52 5.13 -10.56 -2.95
CA PHE A 52 4.34 -9.63 -3.75
C PHE A 52 5.21 -8.49 -4.29
N GLU A 53 6.15 -8.00 -3.48
CA GLU A 53 7.10 -6.98 -3.93
C GLU A 53 7.95 -7.48 -5.12
N ARG A 54 8.41 -8.72 -5.04
CA ARG A 54 9.15 -9.31 -6.16
C ARG A 54 8.28 -9.45 -7.40
N LEU A 55 7.01 -9.81 -7.21
CA LEU A 55 6.09 -9.99 -8.32
C LEU A 55 5.89 -8.71 -9.12
N ILE A 56 5.70 -7.60 -8.43
CA ILE A 56 5.39 -6.32 -9.08
C ILE A 56 6.61 -5.44 -9.29
N GLY A 57 7.78 -5.89 -8.86
CA GLY A 57 9.00 -5.11 -9.02
C GLY A 57 9.13 -3.93 -8.06
N ALA A 58 8.50 -3.99 -6.90
CA ALA A 58 8.60 -2.96 -5.88
C ALA A 58 9.79 -3.20 -4.97
N GLY A 59 10.30 -2.13 -4.37
CA GLY A 59 11.41 -2.24 -3.43
C GLY A 59 11.01 -2.82 -2.08
N PRO A 60 11.98 -3.15 -1.22
CA PRO A 60 11.71 -3.73 0.09
C PRO A 60 10.82 -2.84 0.95
N LYS A 61 9.88 -3.45 1.64
CA LYS A 61 8.95 -2.78 2.56
C LYS A 61 8.01 -1.77 1.91
N THR A 62 7.99 -1.70 0.59
CA THR A 62 7.08 -0.81 -0.14
C THR A 62 5.64 -1.25 0.04
N VAL A 63 5.37 -2.55 -0.09
CA VAL A 63 4.00 -3.08 0.00
C VAL A 63 3.43 -2.88 1.41
N VAL A 64 4.24 -3.11 2.45
CA VAL A 64 3.75 -2.91 3.82
C VAL A 64 3.33 -1.45 4.04
N ARG A 65 4.07 -0.51 3.47
CA ARG A 65 3.74 0.91 3.58
C ARG A 65 2.46 1.26 2.83
N TRP A 66 2.24 0.66 1.67
CA TRP A 66 0.99 0.84 0.93
C TRP A 66 -0.19 0.26 1.69
N GLU A 67 -0.04 -0.94 2.25
CA GLU A 67 -1.13 -1.63 2.94
C GLU A 67 -1.55 -0.94 4.22
N ASN A 68 -0.60 -0.32 4.93
CA ASN A 68 -0.93 0.39 6.16
C ASN A 68 -1.19 1.90 5.95
N ASP A 69 -1.28 2.32 4.69
CA ASP A 69 -1.54 3.71 4.31
C ASP A 69 -0.51 4.71 4.83
N SER A 70 0.74 4.28 4.98
CA SER A 70 1.84 5.18 5.34
C SER A 70 2.27 6.03 4.16
N VAL A 71 2.19 5.49 2.95
CA VAL A 71 2.46 6.21 1.71
C VAL A 71 1.45 5.76 0.65
N PHE A 72 1.30 6.54 -0.40
CA PHE A 72 0.45 6.13 -1.51
C PHE A 72 1.30 5.63 -2.69
N GLN A 73 0.77 4.68 -3.42
CA GLN A 73 1.40 4.16 -4.62
C GLN A 73 1.25 5.15 -5.77
N ASN A 74 2.22 5.16 -6.70
CA ASN A 74 2.07 6.00 -7.87
C ASN A 74 1.03 5.39 -8.83
N LYS A 75 0.64 6.15 -9.83
CA LYS A 75 -0.41 5.73 -10.76
C LYS A 75 -0.03 4.47 -11.54
N THR A 76 1.24 4.33 -11.89
CA THR A 76 1.71 3.14 -12.61
C THR A 76 1.53 1.88 -11.77
N ALA A 77 1.95 1.94 -10.51
CA ALA A 77 1.77 0.81 -9.60
C ALA A 77 0.30 0.51 -9.35
N ASP A 78 -0.51 1.55 -9.16
CA ASP A 78 -1.94 1.41 -8.94
C ASP A 78 -2.62 0.73 -10.12
N THR A 79 -2.26 1.13 -11.33
CA THR A 79 -2.80 0.52 -12.55
C THR A 79 -2.47 -0.97 -12.62
N LEU A 80 -1.22 -1.34 -12.30
CA LEU A 80 -0.83 -2.75 -12.26
C LEU A 80 -1.64 -3.51 -11.21
N LEU A 81 -1.80 -2.94 -10.02
CA LEU A 81 -2.58 -3.58 -8.95
C LEU A 81 -4.02 -3.82 -9.39
N ARG A 82 -4.62 -2.86 -10.08
CA ARG A 82 -6.00 -3.01 -10.60
C ARG A 82 -6.10 -4.09 -11.65
N VAL A 83 -5.11 -4.20 -12.54
CA VAL A 83 -5.08 -5.27 -13.54
C VAL A 83 -5.01 -6.63 -12.86
N LEU A 84 -4.16 -6.78 -11.87
CA LEU A 84 -4.04 -8.04 -11.13
C LEU A 84 -5.31 -8.39 -10.38
N ARG A 85 -6.01 -7.39 -9.85
CA ARG A 85 -7.26 -7.60 -9.14
C ARG A 85 -8.39 -8.02 -10.09
N ASP A 86 -8.51 -7.33 -11.21
CA ASP A 86 -9.65 -7.49 -12.11
C ASP A 86 -9.48 -8.65 -13.09
N TYR A 87 -8.25 -9.10 -13.32
CA TYR A 87 -7.94 -10.18 -14.25
C TYR A 87 -7.15 -11.29 -13.55
N PRO A 88 -7.83 -12.16 -12.79
CA PRO A 88 -7.13 -13.20 -12.02
C PRO A 88 -6.29 -14.14 -12.86
N VAL A 89 -6.66 -14.38 -14.12
CA VAL A 89 -5.87 -15.24 -15.02
C VAL A 89 -4.51 -14.62 -15.31
N VAL A 90 -4.49 -13.30 -15.50
CA VAL A 90 -3.24 -12.57 -15.73
C VAL A 90 -2.39 -12.61 -14.46
N ALA A 91 -3.01 -12.43 -13.30
CA ALA A 91 -2.30 -12.50 -12.03
C ALA A 91 -1.67 -13.87 -11.81
N ALA A 92 -2.41 -14.94 -12.07
CA ALA A 92 -1.90 -16.31 -11.93
C ALA A 92 -0.75 -16.58 -12.87
N ASP A 93 -0.85 -16.11 -14.11
CA ASP A 93 0.21 -16.26 -15.10
C ASP A 93 1.47 -15.52 -14.67
N LEU A 94 1.32 -14.29 -14.19
CA LEU A 94 2.45 -13.49 -13.71
C LEU A 94 3.13 -14.16 -12.52
N VAL A 95 2.36 -14.68 -11.58
CA VAL A 95 2.89 -15.39 -10.42
C VAL A 95 3.72 -16.60 -10.88
N ALA A 96 3.17 -17.40 -11.80
CA ALA A 96 3.87 -18.57 -12.32
C ALA A 96 5.18 -18.21 -13.00
N LYS A 97 5.19 -17.14 -13.78
CA LYS A 97 6.39 -16.72 -14.52
C LYS A 97 7.44 -16.06 -13.64
N THR A 98 7.02 -15.38 -12.59
CA THR A 98 7.94 -14.59 -11.76
C THR A 98 8.43 -15.36 -10.55
N LEU A 99 7.54 -16.11 -9.89
CA LEU A 99 7.80 -16.77 -8.61
C LEU A 99 7.85 -18.30 -8.72
N GLY A 100 7.33 -18.81 -9.80
CA GLY A 100 7.36 -20.26 -10.07
C GLY A 100 8.68 -20.71 -10.65
#